data_eb54d2b2d94bb4658b3660c79ae65ff0
#
_entry.id   eb54d2b2d94bb4658b3660c79ae65ff0
#
_cell.length_a   1.000
_cell.length_b   1.000
_cell.length_c   1.000
_cell.angle_alpha   90.00
_cell.angle_beta   90.00
_cell.angle_gamma   90.00
#
_symmetry.space_group_name_H-M   'P 1'
#
loop_
_entity.id
_entity.type
_entity.pdbx_description
1 polymer ?
#
loop_
_entity_poly.entity_id
_entity_poly.type
_entity_poly.pdbx_seq_one_letter_code
_entity_poly.pdbx_strand_id
1 'polypeptide(L)'
;MTFLPYNQDVDATVKEIMIKIRVAMNGVTSELMSDRGVKYKTNFGVAFPDLQKIAQQYSPNELVAKHLWHKSVRETKILAILLYPAQALTLEKSITWISDCDTVELIEYLCAHLVVFTPFVPTLITQLARISEEKQIIAAYTLAAHYCKRNKPELTEEFSPLLSFSSIHITAKLAQSMLYFLLYAYQKNEFKENIINEMQNLKKNQSENHVAMWLYTEFEALSQD
;
A
#
# COMPACT_ATOMS: atom_id res chain seq x y z
N MET A 1 7.14 22.76 0.19
CA MET A 1 8.49 22.22 0.57
C MET A 1 8.57 22.20 2.07
N THR A 2 8.52 21.06 2.72
CA THR A 2 8.65 20.96 4.19
C THR A 2 10.14 21.10 4.53
N PHE A 3 10.51 22.15 5.22
CA PHE A 3 11.88 22.36 5.69
C PHE A 3 12.18 21.35 6.80
N LEU A 4 13.14 20.44 6.58
CA LEU A 4 13.63 19.54 7.61
C LEU A 4 14.79 20.22 8.36
N PRO A 5 14.73 20.30 9.71
CA PRO A 5 15.80 20.91 10.47
C PRO A 5 17.10 20.10 10.31
N TYR A 6 18.21 20.79 10.18
CA TYR A 6 19.53 20.17 10.17
C TYR A 6 19.82 19.49 11.52
N ASN A 7 20.22 18.23 11.45
CA ASN A 7 20.66 17.46 12.62
C ASN A 7 21.82 16.56 12.19
N GLN A 8 23.00 16.80 12.78
CA GLN A 8 24.24 16.12 12.40
C GLN A 8 24.16 14.60 12.55
N ASP A 9 23.55 14.09 13.61
CA ASP A 9 23.43 12.64 13.86
C ASP A 9 22.47 12.00 12.87
N VAL A 10 21.35 12.68 12.56
CA VAL A 10 20.40 12.23 11.54
C VAL A 10 21.07 12.18 10.17
N ASP A 11 21.82 13.23 9.80
CA ASP A 11 22.54 13.27 8.52
C ASP A 11 23.61 12.18 8.41
N ALA A 12 24.33 11.90 9.50
CA ALA A 12 25.31 10.82 9.57
C ALA A 12 24.63 9.45 9.36
N THR A 13 23.52 9.20 10.07
CA THR A 13 22.74 7.96 9.93
C THR A 13 22.19 7.81 8.51
N VAL A 14 21.63 8.84 7.93
CA VAL A 14 21.12 8.82 6.55
C VAL A 14 22.22 8.54 5.53
N LYS A 15 23.43 9.12 5.71
CA LYS A 15 24.58 8.83 4.86
C LYS A 15 25.02 7.37 4.97
N GLU A 16 25.08 6.83 6.19
CA GLU A 16 25.42 5.42 6.41
C GLU A 16 24.41 4.48 5.73
N ILE A 17 23.11 4.74 5.88
CA ILE A 17 22.04 4.00 5.21
C ILE A 17 22.23 4.04 3.68
N MET A 18 22.55 5.22 3.10
CA MET A 18 22.79 5.36 1.67
C MET A 18 23.99 4.54 1.19
N ILE A 19 25.03 4.41 2.00
CA ILE A 19 26.19 3.56 1.68
C ILE A 19 25.76 2.10 1.65
N LYS A 20 25.00 1.62 2.64
CA LYS A 20 24.50 0.23 2.71
C LYS A 20 23.59 -0.10 1.52
N ILE A 21 22.70 0.82 1.11
CA ILE A 21 21.88 0.66 -0.09
C ILE A 21 22.78 0.48 -1.33
N ARG A 22 23.81 1.32 -1.50
CA ARG A 22 24.72 1.24 -2.65
C ARG A 22 25.52 -0.07 -2.68
N VAL A 23 25.94 -0.56 -1.52
CA VAL A 23 26.65 -1.85 -1.41
C VAL A 23 25.72 -3.02 -1.80
N ALA A 24 24.44 -2.93 -1.49
CA ALA A 24 23.45 -3.97 -1.79
C ALA A 24 22.77 -3.80 -3.17
N MET A 25 23.20 -2.83 -4.01
CA MET A 25 22.55 -2.55 -5.28
C MET A 25 22.59 -3.72 -6.26
N ASN A 26 21.53 -3.87 -7.03
CA ASN A 26 21.38 -4.87 -8.09
C ASN A 26 20.81 -4.22 -9.36
N GLY A 27 21.68 -3.92 -10.31
CA GLY A 27 21.32 -3.26 -11.56
C GLY A 27 20.34 -4.08 -12.41
N VAL A 28 20.52 -5.40 -12.45
CA VAL A 28 19.61 -6.30 -13.20
C VAL A 28 18.19 -6.23 -12.65
N THR A 29 18.04 -6.26 -11.33
CA THR A 29 16.72 -6.12 -10.69
C THR A 29 16.09 -4.75 -10.99
N SER A 30 16.89 -3.68 -10.95
CA SER A 30 16.42 -2.32 -11.27
C SER A 30 15.91 -2.21 -12.71
N GLU A 31 16.63 -2.81 -13.67
CA GLU A 31 16.25 -2.86 -15.08
C GLU A 31 14.96 -3.65 -15.29
N LEU A 32 14.89 -4.87 -14.73
CA LEU A 32 13.67 -5.70 -14.80
C LEU A 32 12.43 -5.02 -14.20
N MET A 33 12.59 -4.24 -13.14
CA MET A 33 11.49 -3.46 -12.57
C MET A 33 11.02 -2.38 -13.54
N SER A 34 11.97 -1.68 -14.19
CA SER A 34 11.68 -0.64 -15.19
C SER A 34 10.94 -1.23 -16.39
N ASP A 35 11.38 -2.38 -16.90
CA ASP A 35 10.76 -3.09 -18.03
C ASP A 35 9.33 -3.53 -17.74
N ARG A 36 9.05 -3.86 -16.47
CA ARG A 36 7.70 -4.19 -15.98
C ARG A 36 6.84 -2.94 -15.66
N GLY A 37 7.33 -1.75 -16.02
CA GLY A 37 6.59 -0.51 -15.85
C GLY A 37 6.64 0.11 -14.44
N VAL A 38 7.47 -0.43 -13.54
CA VAL A 38 7.68 0.14 -12.19
C VAL A 38 8.76 1.22 -12.30
N LYS A 39 8.35 2.47 -12.43
CA LYS A 39 9.25 3.59 -12.69
C LYS A 39 9.48 4.41 -11.43
N TYR A 40 10.76 4.55 -11.06
CA TYR A 40 11.25 5.46 -10.03
C TYR A 40 12.27 6.46 -10.61
N LYS A 41 12.40 7.62 -9.99
CA LYS A 41 13.45 8.57 -10.39
C LYS A 41 14.84 7.98 -10.18
N THR A 42 15.03 7.24 -9.08
CA THR A 42 16.23 6.46 -8.78
C THR A 42 15.83 5.16 -8.12
N ASN A 43 16.37 4.04 -8.65
CA ASN A 43 16.15 2.69 -8.13
C ASN A 43 17.49 1.94 -8.17
N PHE A 44 17.94 1.47 -7.03
CA PHE A 44 19.16 0.66 -6.91
C PHE A 44 18.89 -0.84 -7.05
N GLY A 45 17.62 -1.27 -7.12
CA GLY A 45 17.23 -2.66 -7.30
C GLY A 45 17.46 -3.53 -6.07
N VAL A 46 17.60 -2.96 -4.88
CA VAL A 46 17.81 -3.73 -3.65
C VAL A 46 16.54 -4.50 -3.31
N ALA A 47 16.67 -5.81 -3.07
CA ALA A 47 15.55 -6.66 -2.70
C ALA A 47 14.98 -6.27 -1.32
N PHE A 48 13.66 -6.42 -1.14
CA PHE A 48 12.99 -6.05 0.11
C PHE A 48 13.58 -6.76 1.35
N PRO A 49 13.90 -8.07 1.33
CA PRO A 49 14.55 -8.73 2.48
C PRO A 49 15.88 -8.09 2.89
N ASP A 50 16.64 -7.55 1.94
CA ASP A 50 17.91 -6.89 2.26
C ASP A 50 17.67 -5.48 2.83
N LEU A 51 16.64 -4.77 2.36
CA LEU A 51 16.20 -3.52 3.00
C LEU A 51 15.72 -3.76 4.44
N GLN A 52 15.00 -4.86 4.71
CA GLN A 52 14.63 -5.23 6.08
C GLN A 52 15.86 -5.48 6.96
N LYS A 53 16.88 -6.19 6.46
CA LYS A 53 18.15 -6.40 7.19
C LYS A 53 18.88 -5.08 7.47
N ILE A 54 18.83 -4.12 6.53
CA ILE A 54 19.38 -2.79 6.75
C ILE A 54 18.58 -2.07 7.84
N ALA A 55 17.24 -2.06 7.75
CA ALA A 55 16.39 -1.40 8.73
C ALA A 55 16.57 -1.95 10.16
N GLN A 56 16.73 -3.26 10.32
CA GLN A 56 16.93 -3.93 11.62
C GLN A 56 18.21 -3.48 12.37
N GLN A 57 19.14 -2.79 11.69
CA GLN A 57 20.36 -2.27 12.31
C GLN A 57 20.15 -0.92 13.01
N TYR A 58 18.95 -0.34 12.87
CA TYR A 58 18.62 0.97 13.41
C TYR A 58 17.34 0.91 14.24
N SER A 59 17.30 1.69 15.31
CA SER A 59 16.05 1.91 16.04
C SER A 59 15.11 2.81 15.23
N PRO A 60 13.79 2.58 15.31
CA PRO A 60 12.82 3.48 14.68
C PRO A 60 13.05 4.94 15.08
N ASN A 61 13.13 5.83 14.08
CA ASN A 61 13.41 7.24 14.28
C ASN A 61 12.66 8.10 13.26
N GLU A 62 11.78 8.95 13.76
CA GLU A 62 10.92 9.79 12.92
C GLU A 62 11.70 10.77 12.04
N LEU A 63 12.77 11.38 12.57
CA LEU A 63 13.57 12.36 11.81
C LEU A 63 14.36 11.68 10.70
N VAL A 64 15.00 10.55 11.00
CA VAL A 64 15.71 9.74 9.99
C VAL A 64 14.73 9.31 8.90
N ALA A 65 13.57 8.78 9.26
CA ALA A 65 12.55 8.36 8.32
C ALA A 65 12.05 9.51 7.43
N LYS A 66 11.81 10.69 8.00
CA LYS A 66 11.44 11.89 7.23
C LYS A 66 12.53 12.29 6.23
N HIS A 67 13.80 12.30 6.65
CA HIS A 67 14.92 12.62 5.75
C HIS A 67 15.07 11.59 4.61
N LEU A 68 14.85 10.31 4.90
CA LEU A 68 14.84 9.24 3.88
C LEU A 68 13.66 9.38 2.90
N TRP A 69 12.45 9.69 3.42
CA TRP A 69 11.23 9.85 2.61
C TRP A 69 11.36 10.96 1.56
N HIS A 70 12.02 12.05 1.91
CA HIS A 70 12.20 13.19 0.99
C HIS A 70 13.23 12.92 -0.14
N LYS A 71 13.97 11.82 -0.08
CA LYS A 71 14.85 11.44 -1.19
C LYS A 71 14.05 10.80 -2.32
N SER A 72 14.36 11.16 -3.56
CA SER A 72 13.71 10.58 -4.75
C SER A 72 14.33 9.21 -5.12
N VAL A 73 14.49 8.33 -4.14
CA VAL A 73 15.10 7.00 -4.26
C VAL A 73 14.14 5.96 -3.69
N ARG A 74 13.85 4.90 -4.45
CA ARG A 74 12.93 3.82 -4.04
C ARG A 74 13.29 3.25 -2.67
N GLU A 75 14.53 2.83 -2.51
CA GLU A 75 15.02 2.16 -1.31
C GLU A 75 14.94 3.04 -0.07
N THR A 76 15.19 4.34 -0.21
CA THR A 76 15.08 5.26 0.92
C THR A 76 13.63 5.47 1.35
N LYS A 77 12.67 5.49 0.43
CA LYS A 77 11.25 5.55 0.77
C LYS A 77 10.79 4.28 1.50
N ILE A 78 11.23 3.10 1.05
CA ILE A 78 10.94 1.83 1.73
C ILE A 78 11.56 1.81 3.14
N LEU A 79 12.82 2.22 3.28
CA LEU A 79 13.47 2.30 4.59
C LEU A 79 12.83 3.35 5.51
N ALA A 80 12.33 4.46 4.95
CA ALA A 80 11.54 5.43 5.70
C ALA A 80 10.29 4.80 6.31
N ILE A 81 9.58 3.96 5.54
CA ILE A 81 8.42 3.20 6.03
C ILE A 81 8.82 2.27 7.18
N LEU A 82 9.92 1.52 7.01
CA LEU A 82 10.38 0.54 8.01
C LEU A 82 10.93 1.18 9.28
N LEU A 83 11.47 2.40 9.20
CA LEU A 83 12.09 3.11 10.32
C LEU A 83 11.18 4.16 10.96
N TYR A 84 10.00 4.43 10.40
CA TYR A 84 9.05 5.35 11.02
C TYR A 84 8.36 4.69 12.21
N PRO A 85 8.39 5.28 13.42
CA PRO A 85 7.67 4.72 14.55
C PRO A 85 6.16 4.85 14.34
N ALA A 86 5.44 3.72 14.30
CA ALA A 86 4.00 3.70 14.01
C ALA A 86 3.18 4.55 14.98
N GLN A 87 3.63 4.66 16.25
CA GLN A 87 2.99 5.48 17.28
C GLN A 87 3.05 6.98 17.01
N ALA A 88 4.03 7.43 16.20
CA ALA A 88 4.18 8.83 15.81
C ALA A 88 3.46 9.16 14.48
N LEU A 89 2.89 8.15 13.83
CA LEU A 89 2.15 8.36 12.58
C LEU A 89 0.75 8.89 12.91
N THR A 90 0.34 9.97 12.24
CA THR A 90 -1.02 10.51 12.32
C THR A 90 -1.84 10.12 11.09
N LEU A 91 -3.15 10.24 11.20
CA LEU A 91 -4.07 9.98 10.09
C LEU A 91 -3.78 10.90 8.91
N GLU A 92 -3.60 12.21 9.14
CA GLU A 92 -3.31 13.21 8.10
C GLU A 92 -1.99 12.93 7.41
N LYS A 93 -0.96 12.52 8.18
CA LYS A 93 0.34 12.15 7.62
C LYS A 93 0.23 10.89 6.78
N SER A 94 -0.60 9.92 7.17
CA SER A 94 -0.84 8.70 6.38
C SER A 94 -1.44 9.04 5.01
N ILE A 95 -2.44 9.91 4.97
CA ILE A 95 -3.03 10.39 3.71
C ILE A 95 -1.98 11.10 2.85
N THR A 96 -1.18 11.99 3.46
CA THR A 96 -0.10 12.70 2.76
C THR A 96 0.91 11.72 2.16
N TRP A 97 1.38 10.76 2.93
CA TRP A 97 2.36 9.78 2.44
C TRP A 97 1.80 8.85 1.35
N ILE A 98 0.51 8.47 1.44
CA ILE A 98 -0.18 7.73 0.38
C ILE A 98 -0.20 8.54 -0.93
N SER A 99 -0.54 9.83 -0.84
CA SER A 99 -0.54 10.74 -1.99
C SER A 99 0.86 10.93 -2.59
N ASP A 100 1.90 10.95 -1.75
CA ASP A 100 3.30 11.09 -2.15
C ASP A 100 3.90 9.79 -2.74
N CYS A 101 3.21 8.66 -2.66
CA CYS A 101 3.69 7.42 -3.28
C CYS A 101 3.67 7.53 -4.80
N ASP A 102 4.83 7.26 -5.42
CA ASP A 102 4.98 7.30 -6.89
C ASP A 102 4.47 6.02 -7.56
N THR A 103 4.38 4.92 -6.80
CA THR A 103 4.06 3.58 -7.32
C THR A 103 3.13 2.84 -6.35
N VAL A 104 2.38 1.86 -6.88
CA VAL A 104 1.56 0.93 -6.08
C VAL A 104 2.43 0.13 -5.11
N GLU A 105 3.63 -0.26 -5.52
CA GLU A 105 4.59 -0.95 -4.64
C GLU A 105 4.82 -0.18 -3.33
N LEU A 106 5.01 1.15 -3.40
CA LEU A 106 5.18 1.96 -2.20
C LEU A 106 3.90 2.05 -1.36
N ILE A 107 2.73 2.10 -1.97
CA ILE A 107 1.44 2.06 -1.26
C ILE A 107 1.32 0.74 -0.50
N GLU A 108 1.65 -0.38 -1.15
CA GLU A 108 1.63 -1.71 -0.53
C GLU A 108 2.57 -1.79 0.68
N TYR A 109 3.82 -1.35 0.55
CA TYR A 109 4.75 -1.33 1.68
C TYR A 109 4.28 -0.40 2.81
N LEU A 110 3.77 0.78 2.47
CA LEU A 110 3.28 1.75 3.45
C LEU A 110 2.10 1.17 4.25
N CYS A 111 1.14 0.58 3.56
CA CYS A 111 -0.02 -0.06 4.20
C CYS A 111 0.39 -1.27 5.04
N ALA A 112 1.22 -2.19 4.49
CA ALA A 112 1.58 -3.46 5.12
C ALA A 112 2.55 -3.33 6.29
N HIS A 113 3.48 -2.36 6.24
CA HIS A 113 4.60 -2.30 7.17
C HIS A 113 4.60 -1.09 8.11
N LEU A 114 3.66 -0.14 7.93
CA LEU A 114 3.56 1.01 8.81
C LEU A 114 2.11 1.30 9.22
N VAL A 115 1.23 1.62 8.27
CA VAL A 115 -0.11 2.13 8.57
C VAL A 115 -0.97 1.10 9.29
N VAL A 116 -0.89 -0.18 8.91
CA VAL A 116 -1.67 -1.27 9.52
C VAL A 116 -1.47 -1.43 11.03
N PHE A 117 -0.39 -0.86 11.58
CA PHE A 117 -0.06 -0.91 13.01
C PHE A 117 -0.62 0.27 13.81
N THR A 118 -1.37 1.17 13.19
CA THR A 118 -1.95 2.34 13.85
C THR A 118 -3.38 2.06 14.33
N PRO A 119 -3.84 2.75 15.39
CA PRO A 119 -5.19 2.52 15.92
C PRO A 119 -6.31 3.10 15.04
N PHE A 120 -6.00 3.99 14.09
CA PHE A 120 -6.98 4.69 13.26
C PHE A 120 -7.22 4.02 11.89
N VAL A 121 -6.79 2.78 11.71
CA VAL A 121 -6.93 2.07 10.42
C VAL A 121 -8.37 2.05 9.89
N PRO A 122 -9.42 1.69 10.67
CA PRO A 122 -10.79 1.69 10.16
C PRO A 122 -11.25 3.06 9.66
N THR A 123 -10.97 4.10 10.44
CA THR A 123 -11.29 5.50 10.08
C THR A 123 -10.56 5.92 8.79
N LEU A 124 -9.28 5.56 8.66
CA LEU A 124 -8.50 5.88 7.47
C LEU A 124 -9.03 5.15 6.23
N ILE A 125 -9.39 3.88 6.33
CA ILE A 125 -10.02 3.11 5.23
C ILE A 125 -11.27 3.84 4.73
N THR A 126 -12.16 4.22 5.65
CA THR A 126 -13.39 4.94 5.32
C THR A 126 -13.12 6.27 4.62
N GLN A 127 -12.13 7.02 5.06
CA GLN A 127 -11.76 8.29 4.44
C GLN A 127 -11.19 8.10 3.04
N LEU A 128 -10.25 7.16 2.88
CA LEU A 128 -9.62 6.86 1.60
C LEU A 128 -10.63 6.36 0.57
N ALA A 129 -11.56 5.50 0.98
CA ALA A 129 -12.60 4.94 0.10
C ALA A 129 -13.58 5.99 -0.46
N ARG A 130 -13.68 7.16 0.18
CA ARG A 130 -14.54 8.27 -0.29
C ARG A 130 -13.83 9.22 -1.25
N ILE A 131 -12.52 9.07 -1.43
CA ILE A 131 -11.73 9.90 -2.33
C ILE A 131 -11.71 9.22 -3.71
N SER A 132 -12.00 9.97 -4.77
CA SER A 132 -12.11 9.42 -6.12
C SER A 132 -10.75 9.21 -6.82
N GLU A 133 -9.63 9.48 -6.16
CA GLU A 133 -8.30 9.26 -6.73
C GLU A 133 -7.88 7.79 -6.65
N GLU A 134 -7.35 7.25 -7.74
CA GLU A 134 -6.97 5.84 -7.85
C GLU A 134 -6.02 5.38 -6.73
N LYS A 135 -5.03 6.19 -6.38
CA LYS A 135 -4.05 5.86 -5.32
C LYS A 135 -4.71 5.64 -3.96
N GLN A 136 -5.67 6.49 -3.61
CA GLN A 136 -6.39 6.42 -2.35
C GLN A 136 -7.32 5.21 -2.31
N ILE A 137 -7.97 4.90 -3.42
CA ILE A 137 -8.82 3.70 -3.55
C ILE A 137 -7.95 2.44 -3.42
N ILE A 138 -6.81 2.38 -4.11
CA ILE A 138 -5.85 1.26 -3.99
C ILE A 138 -5.39 1.12 -2.54
N ALA A 139 -5.01 2.23 -1.90
CA ALA A 139 -4.57 2.21 -0.51
C ALA A 139 -5.68 1.74 0.45
N ALA A 140 -6.94 2.12 0.22
CA ALA A 140 -8.07 1.70 1.02
C ALA A 140 -8.25 0.16 0.96
N TYR A 141 -8.28 -0.43 -0.24
CA TYR A 141 -8.41 -1.89 -0.40
C TYR A 141 -7.18 -2.63 0.12
N THR A 142 -5.97 -2.14 -0.17
CA THR A 142 -4.73 -2.75 0.31
C THR A 142 -4.67 -2.74 1.84
N LEU A 143 -4.99 -1.61 2.45
CA LEU A 143 -5.00 -1.47 3.91
C LEU A 143 -6.07 -2.35 4.54
N ALA A 144 -7.28 -2.39 3.95
CA ALA A 144 -8.36 -3.25 4.41
C ALA A 144 -7.96 -4.73 4.37
N ALA A 145 -7.36 -5.19 3.26
CA ALA A 145 -6.88 -6.57 3.13
C ALA A 145 -5.84 -6.93 4.20
N HIS A 146 -4.83 -6.08 4.42
CA HIS A 146 -3.81 -6.29 5.45
C HIS A 146 -4.39 -6.23 6.87
N TYR A 147 -5.29 -5.29 7.13
CA TYR A 147 -5.96 -5.16 8.43
C TYR A 147 -6.80 -6.39 8.75
N CYS A 148 -7.60 -6.86 7.80
CA CYS A 148 -8.43 -8.05 7.94
C CYS A 148 -7.59 -9.30 8.16
N LYS A 149 -6.52 -9.48 7.37
CA LYS A 149 -5.60 -10.62 7.51
C LYS A 149 -4.94 -10.65 8.89
N ARG A 150 -4.57 -9.49 9.43
CA ARG A 150 -3.85 -9.37 10.70
C ARG A 150 -4.77 -9.52 11.91
N ASN A 151 -5.88 -8.80 11.93
CA ASN A 151 -6.71 -8.62 13.11
C ASN A 151 -7.95 -9.52 13.09
N LYS A 152 -8.32 -10.10 11.93
CA LYS A 152 -9.56 -10.85 11.71
C LYS A 152 -10.78 -10.15 12.34
N PRO A 153 -10.97 -8.83 12.09
CA PRO A 153 -12.02 -8.06 12.74
C PRO A 153 -13.39 -8.54 12.29
N GLU A 154 -14.41 -8.27 13.10
CA GLU A 154 -15.75 -8.16 12.57
C GLU A 154 -15.79 -6.94 11.64
N LEU A 155 -16.34 -7.14 10.44
CA LEU A 155 -16.49 -6.04 9.49
C LEU A 155 -17.69 -5.20 9.95
N THR A 156 -17.46 -3.90 10.08
CA THR A 156 -18.45 -2.91 10.49
C THR A 156 -18.90 -2.07 9.30
N GLU A 157 -19.87 -1.18 9.51
CA GLU A 157 -20.32 -0.23 8.48
C GLU A 157 -19.18 0.67 7.93
N GLU A 158 -18.08 0.79 8.66
CA GLU A 158 -16.89 1.51 8.21
C GLU A 158 -16.29 0.94 6.91
N PHE A 159 -16.48 -0.36 6.65
CA PHE A 159 -16.04 -1.04 5.44
C PHE A 159 -17.04 -0.95 4.27
N SER A 160 -18.27 -0.51 4.52
CA SER A 160 -19.34 -0.42 3.49
C SER A 160 -18.92 0.33 2.23
N PRO A 161 -18.13 1.43 2.28
CA PRO A 161 -17.72 2.11 1.07
C PRO A 161 -16.90 1.24 0.11
N LEU A 162 -16.18 0.24 0.64
CA LEU A 162 -15.41 -0.72 -0.18
C LEU A 162 -16.29 -1.81 -0.80
N LEU A 163 -17.54 -1.94 -0.35
CA LEU A 163 -18.48 -2.93 -0.85
C LEU A 163 -19.44 -2.38 -1.93
N SER A 164 -19.20 -1.15 -2.40
CA SER A 164 -19.95 -0.49 -3.48
C SER A 164 -18.99 -0.14 -4.62
N PHE A 165 -18.60 -1.14 -5.40
CA PHE A 165 -17.48 -1.02 -6.35
C PHE A 165 -17.84 -1.19 -7.83
N SER A 166 -19.06 -1.61 -8.15
CA SER A 166 -19.45 -1.91 -9.54
C SER A 166 -19.42 -0.72 -10.49
N SER A 167 -19.47 0.51 -9.94
CA SER A 167 -19.36 1.76 -10.69
C SER A 167 -17.92 2.29 -10.80
N ILE A 168 -16.96 1.73 -10.05
CA ILE A 168 -15.57 2.16 -10.07
C ILE A 168 -14.90 1.55 -11.30
N HIS A 169 -14.19 2.36 -12.09
CA HIS A 169 -13.39 1.81 -13.20
C HIS A 169 -12.24 0.95 -12.64
N ILE A 170 -12.27 -0.35 -12.97
CA ILE A 170 -11.30 -1.32 -12.44
C ILE A 170 -10.05 -1.31 -13.30
N THR A 171 -8.92 -0.91 -12.69
CA THR A 171 -7.59 -1.01 -13.28
C THR A 171 -6.85 -2.24 -12.75
N ALA A 172 -5.81 -2.69 -13.46
CA ALA A 172 -5.00 -3.85 -13.03
C ALA A 172 -4.38 -3.67 -11.64
N LYS A 173 -4.02 -2.43 -11.30
CA LYS A 173 -3.46 -2.07 -9.99
C LYS A 173 -4.49 -2.20 -8.88
N LEU A 174 -5.73 -1.81 -9.16
CA LEU A 174 -6.83 -1.85 -8.20
C LEU A 174 -7.37 -3.27 -8.02
N ALA A 175 -7.53 -4.02 -9.11
CA ALA A 175 -8.16 -5.34 -9.11
C ALA A 175 -7.52 -6.32 -8.11
N GLN A 176 -6.20 -6.35 -8.04
CA GLN A 176 -5.47 -7.25 -7.13
C GLN A 176 -5.73 -6.90 -5.65
N SER A 177 -5.67 -5.62 -5.31
CA SER A 177 -5.95 -5.16 -3.94
C SER A 177 -7.41 -5.44 -3.55
N MET A 178 -8.34 -5.24 -4.48
CA MET A 178 -9.77 -5.53 -4.27
C MET A 178 -10.00 -7.02 -4.03
N LEU A 179 -9.44 -7.90 -4.85
CA LEU A 179 -9.67 -9.33 -4.77
C LEU A 179 -9.43 -9.87 -3.35
N TYR A 180 -8.28 -9.53 -2.76
CA TYR A 180 -7.94 -10.01 -1.42
C TYR A 180 -8.92 -9.55 -0.33
N PHE A 181 -9.34 -8.28 -0.38
CA PHE A 181 -10.30 -7.78 0.59
C PHE A 181 -11.69 -8.40 0.37
N LEU A 182 -12.15 -8.49 -0.87
CA LEU A 182 -13.48 -9.00 -1.20
C LEU A 182 -13.62 -10.49 -0.84
N LEU A 183 -12.58 -11.30 -1.06
CA LEU A 183 -12.56 -12.71 -0.63
C LEU A 183 -12.66 -12.83 0.89
N TYR A 184 -11.96 -11.97 1.64
CA TYR A 184 -12.11 -11.94 3.09
C TYR A 184 -13.53 -11.54 3.52
N ALA A 185 -14.07 -10.48 2.93
CA ALA A 185 -15.40 -9.98 3.24
C ALA A 185 -16.50 -11.00 2.87
N TYR A 186 -16.31 -11.73 1.77
CA TYR A 186 -17.23 -12.77 1.32
C TYR A 186 -17.39 -13.94 2.31
N GLN A 187 -16.34 -14.25 3.09
CA GLN A 187 -16.42 -15.27 4.14
C GLN A 187 -17.33 -14.83 5.32
N LYS A 188 -17.71 -13.56 5.37
CA LYS A 188 -18.62 -13.01 6.37
C LYS A 188 -20.05 -13.03 5.80
N ASN A 189 -20.92 -13.84 6.36
CA ASN A 189 -22.29 -14.05 5.85
C ASN A 189 -23.08 -12.74 5.64
N GLU A 190 -22.82 -11.74 6.46
CA GLU A 190 -23.46 -10.42 6.43
C GLU A 190 -23.24 -9.67 5.12
N PHE A 191 -22.05 -9.82 4.49
CA PHE A 191 -21.68 -9.08 3.26
C PHE A 191 -21.81 -9.91 2.00
N LYS A 192 -22.04 -11.21 2.13
CA LYS A 192 -22.00 -12.17 1.03
C LYS A 192 -22.95 -11.81 -0.11
N GLU A 193 -24.21 -11.52 0.21
CA GLU A 193 -25.23 -11.19 -0.78
C GLU A 193 -24.90 -9.86 -1.49
N ASN A 194 -24.45 -8.85 -0.74
CA ASN A 194 -24.06 -7.57 -1.31
C ASN A 194 -22.88 -7.74 -2.29
N ILE A 195 -21.86 -8.50 -1.92
CA ILE A 195 -20.69 -8.73 -2.79
C ILE A 195 -21.11 -9.47 -4.06
N ILE A 196 -21.99 -10.49 -3.96
CA ILE A 196 -22.51 -11.20 -5.14
C ILE A 196 -23.21 -10.22 -6.09
N ASN A 197 -24.10 -9.38 -5.55
CA ASN A 197 -24.83 -8.39 -6.35
C ASN A 197 -23.88 -7.39 -7.01
N GLU A 198 -22.90 -6.87 -6.28
CA GLU A 198 -21.91 -5.95 -6.82
C GLU A 198 -21.04 -6.60 -7.89
N MET A 199 -20.65 -7.87 -7.74
CA MET A 199 -19.92 -8.62 -8.76
C MET A 199 -20.76 -8.84 -10.03
N GLN A 200 -22.05 -9.13 -9.90
CA GLN A 200 -22.94 -9.24 -11.06
C GLN A 200 -23.12 -7.90 -11.76
N ASN A 201 -23.26 -6.80 -11.00
CA ASN A 201 -23.33 -5.46 -11.55
C ASN A 201 -22.01 -5.06 -12.25
N LEU A 202 -20.87 -5.41 -11.67
CA LEU A 202 -19.55 -5.19 -12.28
C LEU A 202 -19.46 -5.89 -13.64
N LYS A 203 -19.83 -7.17 -13.70
CA LYS A 203 -19.86 -7.94 -14.96
C LYS A 203 -20.75 -7.29 -16.01
N LYS A 204 -21.94 -6.80 -15.61
CA LYS A 204 -22.86 -6.14 -16.51
C LYS A 204 -22.37 -4.77 -17.00
N ASN A 205 -21.86 -3.96 -16.08
CA ASN A 205 -21.49 -2.57 -16.35
C ASN A 205 -20.12 -2.43 -17.03
N GLN A 206 -19.22 -3.39 -16.83
CA GLN A 206 -17.84 -3.36 -17.32
C GLN A 206 -17.46 -4.61 -18.13
N SER A 207 -18.40 -5.19 -18.86
CA SER A 207 -18.19 -6.40 -19.67
C SER A 207 -17.06 -6.29 -20.70
N GLU A 208 -16.75 -5.09 -21.18
CA GLU A 208 -15.65 -4.82 -22.12
C GLU A 208 -14.30 -4.54 -21.41
N ASN A 209 -14.31 -4.35 -20.08
CA ASN A 209 -13.11 -4.16 -19.29
C ASN A 209 -12.50 -5.52 -18.91
N HIS A 210 -11.46 -5.92 -19.64
CA HIS A 210 -10.78 -7.21 -19.40
C HIS A 210 -10.29 -7.39 -17.96
N VAL A 211 -9.90 -6.31 -17.28
CA VAL A 211 -9.43 -6.36 -15.90
C VAL A 211 -10.60 -6.57 -14.94
N ALA A 212 -11.72 -5.91 -15.16
CA ALA A 212 -12.93 -6.15 -14.37
C ALA A 212 -13.44 -7.58 -14.56
N MET A 213 -13.37 -8.11 -15.78
CA MET A 213 -13.72 -9.50 -16.06
C MET A 213 -12.76 -10.50 -15.43
N TRP A 214 -11.46 -10.20 -15.40
CA TRP A 214 -10.48 -10.99 -14.66
C TRP A 214 -10.81 -11.01 -13.16
N LEU A 215 -11.07 -9.84 -12.55
CA LEU A 215 -11.46 -9.75 -11.14
C LEU A 215 -12.72 -10.60 -10.84
N TYR A 216 -13.73 -10.51 -11.70
CA TYR A 216 -14.95 -11.30 -11.59
C TYR A 216 -14.65 -12.81 -11.62
N THR A 217 -13.89 -13.27 -12.60
CA THR A 217 -13.57 -14.70 -12.79
C THR A 217 -12.73 -15.26 -11.65
N GLU A 218 -11.70 -14.53 -11.21
CA GLU A 218 -10.86 -14.94 -10.08
C GLU A 218 -11.66 -14.98 -8.78
N PHE A 219 -12.53 -14.00 -8.58
CA PHE A 219 -13.40 -14.01 -7.41
C PHE A 219 -14.35 -15.20 -7.40
N GLU A 220 -15.02 -15.51 -8.53
CA GLU A 220 -15.88 -16.69 -8.64
C GLU A 220 -15.11 -17.99 -8.34
N ALA A 221 -13.91 -18.14 -8.91
CA ALA A 221 -13.09 -19.36 -8.74
C ALA A 221 -12.68 -19.54 -7.27
N LEU A 222 -12.19 -18.49 -6.61
CA LEU A 222 -11.64 -18.56 -5.26
C LEU A 222 -12.71 -18.45 -4.14
N SER A 223 -13.93 -18.06 -4.46
CA SER A 223 -15.03 -17.99 -3.49
C SER A 223 -15.80 -19.29 -3.32
N GLN A 224 -15.53 -20.30 -4.16
CA GLN A 224 -16.13 -21.64 -4.11
C GLN A 224 -15.34 -22.63 -3.25
N ASP A 225 -14.08 -22.31 -2.93
CA ASP A 225 -13.19 -23.09 -2.03
C ASP A 225 -13.40 -22.67 -0.56
#